data_169597a170b8a8420b01ca5e8cb67e4c
#
_entry.id   169597a170b8a8420b01ca5e8cb67e4c
#
_cell.length_a   1.000
_cell.length_b   1.000
_cell.length_c   1.000
_cell.angle_alpha   90.00
_cell.angle_beta   90.00
_cell.angle_gamma   90.00
#
_symmetry.space_group_name_H-M   'P 1'
#
loop_
_entity.id
_entity.type
_entity.pdbx_description
1 polymer ?
#
loop_
_entity_poly.entity_id
_entity_poly.type
_entity_poly.pdbx_seq_one_letter_code
_entity_poly.pdbx_strand_id
1 'polypeptide(L)'
;MFMNKAMTAHIICAVAAVYLLAAKAYKPFAVYLTIYIAVALLMANVDKIHNTSAMLLIVSLSYFVQKLVVLLMMGSFFVRMTTIPYVLSAMQHMKIPDAAAVPIMVALRFFPTIREDYHSLKDSLRIRKVSLSPLQFIIHPVRMVEYLFVPILMKSLRTSDELAASALSRGFEHMNEQTILYPLKLNALDYLIGALSTLIVAALFYLQYK
;
A
#
# COMPACT_ATOMS: atom_id res chain seq x y z
N MET A 1 -21.91 -2.96 26.32
CA MET A 1 -21.31 -2.10 25.28
C MET A 1 -19.92 -2.58 24.81
N PHE A 2 -19.02 -3.03 25.68
CA PHE A 2 -17.69 -3.55 25.28
C PHE A 2 -17.74 -4.89 24.54
N MET A 3 -18.60 -5.81 24.95
CA MET A 3 -18.77 -7.15 24.33
C MET A 3 -19.21 -7.06 22.85
N ASN A 4 -20.08 -6.12 22.51
CA ASN A 4 -20.53 -5.91 21.13
C ASN A 4 -19.39 -5.36 20.22
N LYS A 5 -18.53 -4.49 20.77
CA LYS A 5 -17.34 -3.96 20.06
C LYS A 5 -16.25 -5.01 19.82
N ALA A 6 -16.13 -6.01 20.71
CA ALA A 6 -15.21 -7.12 20.51
C ALA A 6 -15.70 -8.07 19.40
N MET A 7 -16.99 -8.40 19.38
CA MET A 7 -17.57 -9.23 18.32
C MET A 7 -17.40 -8.60 16.93
N THR A 8 -17.60 -7.29 16.80
CA THR A 8 -17.40 -6.61 15.50
C THR A 8 -15.96 -6.69 15.03
N ALA A 9 -14.97 -6.56 15.93
CA ALA A 9 -13.55 -6.70 15.58
C ALA A 9 -13.20 -8.11 15.09
N HIS A 10 -13.76 -9.15 15.72
CA HIS A 10 -13.54 -10.54 15.27
C HIS A 10 -14.15 -10.82 13.89
N ILE A 11 -15.34 -10.28 13.60
CA ILE A 11 -15.99 -10.43 12.29
C ILE A 11 -15.17 -9.73 11.20
N ILE A 12 -14.71 -8.51 11.45
CA ILE A 12 -13.87 -7.76 10.49
C ILE A 12 -12.55 -8.50 10.27
N CYS A 13 -11.94 -9.05 11.32
CA CYS A 13 -10.73 -9.86 11.20
C CYS A 13 -10.97 -11.12 10.35
N ALA A 14 -12.09 -11.82 10.54
CA ALA A 14 -12.43 -12.99 9.74
C ALA A 14 -12.61 -12.64 8.25
N VAL A 15 -13.27 -11.52 7.96
CA VAL A 15 -13.43 -11.01 6.58
C VAL A 15 -12.06 -10.67 5.98
N ALA A 16 -11.21 -9.94 6.71
CA ALA A 16 -9.86 -9.62 6.27
C ALA A 16 -9.00 -10.87 6.01
N ALA A 17 -9.16 -11.89 6.85
CA ALA A 17 -8.50 -13.19 6.69
C ALA A 17 -8.91 -13.90 5.40
N VAL A 18 -10.22 -13.91 5.09
CA VAL A 18 -10.74 -14.50 3.84
C VAL A 18 -10.18 -13.78 2.62
N TYR A 19 -10.12 -12.44 2.63
CA TYR A 19 -9.53 -11.67 1.53
C TYR A 19 -8.04 -11.99 1.32
N LEU A 20 -7.26 -12.12 2.41
CA LEU A 20 -5.84 -12.48 2.31
C LEU A 20 -5.63 -13.91 1.81
N LEU A 21 -6.50 -14.85 2.17
CA LEU A 21 -6.47 -16.21 1.65
C LEU A 21 -6.81 -16.24 0.15
N ALA A 22 -7.82 -15.49 -0.28
CA ALA A 22 -8.16 -15.34 -1.69
C ALA A 22 -6.99 -14.77 -2.51
N ALA A 23 -6.20 -13.87 -1.91
CA ALA A 23 -4.97 -13.32 -2.50
C ALA A 23 -3.78 -14.28 -2.52
N LYS A 24 -3.92 -15.53 -2.03
CA LYS A 24 -2.82 -16.52 -1.90
C LYS A 24 -1.60 -15.99 -1.12
N ALA A 25 -1.81 -15.04 -0.22
CA ALA A 25 -0.76 -14.39 0.56
C ALA A 25 -0.54 -15.10 1.90
N TYR A 26 -0.13 -16.37 1.88
CA TYR A 26 -0.04 -17.23 3.07
C TYR A 26 0.95 -16.72 4.13
N LYS A 27 2.09 -16.16 3.71
CA LYS A 27 3.13 -15.68 4.65
C LYS A 27 2.65 -14.54 5.54
N PRO A 28 2.15 -13.39 5.02
CA PRO A 28 1.64 -12.33 5.87
C PRO A 28 0.36 -12.72 6.61
N PHE A 29 -0.48 -13.56 6.01
CA PHE A 29 -1.66 -14.11 6.68
C PHE A 29 -1.29 -14.82 7.98
N ALA A 30 -0.31 -15.74 7.96
CA ALA A 30 0.14 -16.46 9.14
C ALA A 30 0.69 -15.51 10.22
N VAL A 31 1.48 -14.50 9.83
CA VAL A 31 2.05 -13.53 10.78
C VAL A 31 0.97 -12.69 11.44
N TYR A 32 0.04 -12.13 10.68
CA TYR A 32 -1.03 -11.32 11.25
C TYR A 32 -1.99 -12.13 12.11
N LEU A 33 -2.31 -13.36 11.68
CA LEU A 33 -3.17 -14.26 12.43
C LEU A 33 -2.54 -14.66 13.78
N THR A 34 -1.24 -14.98 13.80
CA THR A 34 -0.53 -15.31 15.05
C THR A 34 -0.48 -14.13 16.01
N ILE A 35 -0.23 -12.91 15.52
CA ILE A 35 -0.27 -11.69 16.35
C ILE A 35 -1.69 -11.47 16.90
N TYR A 36 -2.70 -11.62 16.05
CA TYR A 36 -4.09 -11.43 16.47
C TYR A 36 -4.50 -12.43 17.56
N ILE A 37 -4.19 -13.71 17.38
CA ILE A 37 -4.47 -14.77 18.35
C ILE A 37 -3.67 -14.53 19.65
N ALA A 38 -2.41 -14.13 19.57
CA ALA A 38 -1.59 -13.84 20.75
C ALA A 38 -2.22 -12.71 21.59
N VAL A 39 -2.67 -11.64 20.96
CA VAL A 39 -3.32 -10.52 21.63
C VAL A 39 -4.69 -10.91 22.19
N ALA A 40 -5.46 -11.75 21.48
CA ALA A 40 -6.72 -12.27 21.98
C ALA A 40 -6.53 -13.18 23.22
N LEU A 41 -5.50 -14.02 23.23
CA LEU A 41 -5.13 -14.84 24.40
C LEU A 41 -4.67 -13.98 25.58
N LEU A 42 -3.92 -12.89 25.32
CA LEU A 42 -3.56 -11.92 26.38
C LEU A 42 -4.83 -11.30 26.99
N MET A 43 -5.80 -10.89 26.17
CA MET A 43 -7.09 -10.37 26.66
C MET A 43 -7.87 -11.39 27.51
N ALA A 44 -7.89 -12.66 27.09
CA ALA A 44 -8.60 -13.72 27.82
C ALA A 44 -7.97 -14.02 29.20
N ASN A 45 -6.69 -13.69 29.41
CA ASN A 45 -5.99 -13.91 30.69
C ASN A 45 -5.87 -12.64 31.55
N VAL A 46 -6.42 -11.51 31.12
CA VAL A 46 -6.32 -10.24 31.85
C VAL A 46 -7.00 -10.30 33.22
N ASP A 47 -8.05 -11.11 33.38
CA ASP A 47 -8.78 -11.28 34.67
C ASP A 47 -7.91 -11.82 35.79
N LYS A 48 -6.75 -12.42 35.49
CA LYS A 48 -5.80 -12.92 36.49
C LYS A 48 -4.91 -11.83 37.08
N ILE A 49 -4.95 -10.62 36.55
CA ILE A 49 -4.09 -9.50 36.96
C ILE A 49 -4.80 -8.74 38.09
N HIS A 50 -4.23 -8.79 39.28
CA HIS A 50 -4.81 -8.19 40.51
C HIS A 50 -4.72 -6.65 40.56
N ASN A 51 -3.95 -6.04 39.66
CA ASN A 51 -3.73 -4.59 39.66
C ASN A 51 -4.65 -3.91 38.64
N THR A 52 -5.64 -3.16 39.12
CA THR A 52 -6.65 -2.48 38.28
C THR A 52 -6.07 -1.53 37.26
N SER A 53 -5.02 -0.76 37.62
CA SER A 53 -4.39 0.19 36.69
C SER A 53 -3.65 -0.52 35.54
N ALA A 54 -2.91 -1.60 35.86
CA ALA A 54 -2.24 -2.42 34.86
C ALA A 54 -3.24 -3.14 33.95
N MET A 55 -4.34 -3.62 34.51
CA MET A 55 -5.43 -4.24 33.74
C MET A 55 -6.01 -3.30 32.68
N LEU A 56 -6.35 -2.06 33.06
CA LEU A 56 -6.89 -1.06 32.13
C LEU A 56 -5.91 -0.72 31.00
N LEU A 57 -4.62 -0.57 31.31
CA LEU A 57 -3.60 -0.31 30.30
C LEU A 57 -3.44 -1.49 29.33
N ILE A 58 -3.41 -2.72 29.83
CA ILE A 58 -3.28 -3.91 28.97
C ILE A 58 -4.51 -4.07 28.07
N VAL A 59 -5.71 -3.88 28.59
CA VAL A 59 -6.95 -3.98 27.81
C VAL A 59 -6.99 -2.92 26.70
N SER A 60 -6.68 -1.66 27.04
CA SER A 60 -6.73 -0.57 26.05
C SER A 60 -5.66 -0.75 24.97
N LEU A 61 -4.45 -1.18 25.35
CA LEU A 61 -3.36 -1.44 24.42
C LEU A 61 -3.68 -2.64 23.51
N SER A 62 -4.18 -3.72 24.08
CA SER A 62 -4.56 -4.92 23.32
C SER A 62 -5.66 -4.62 22.30
N TYR A 63 -6.67 -3.83 22.68
CA TYR A 63 -7.72 -3.38 21.77
C TYR A 63 -7.19 -2.51 20.63
N PHE A 64 -6.25 -1.63 20.93
CA PHE A 64 -5.59 -0.80 19.92
C PHE A 64 -4.79 -1.66 18.94
N VAL A 65 -3.99 -2.60 19.45
CA VAL A 65 -3.19 -3.52 18.61
C VAL A 65 -4.09 -4.40 17.74
N GLN A 66 -5.19 -4.92 18.24
CA GLN A 66 -6.14 -5.70 17.43
C GLN A 66 -6.67 -4.89 16.24
N LYS A 67 -7.09 -3.64 16.47
CA LYS A 67 -7.52 -2.76 15.37
C LYS A 67 -6.44 -2.49 14.36
N LEU A 68 -5.22 -2.25 14.84
CA LEU A 68 -4.07 -1.98 13.98
C LEU A 68 -3.70 -3.19 13.13
N VAL A 69 -3.75 -4.40 13.69
CA VAL A 69 -3.51 -5.64 12.94
C VAL A 69 -4.53 -5.82 11.80
N VAL A 70 -5.81 -5.60 12.06
CA VAL A 70 -6.84 -5.69 11.02
C VAL A 70 -6.63 -4.66 9.90
N LEU A 71 -6.26 -3.42 10.27
CA LEU A 71 -5.92 -2.38 9.31
C LEU A 71 -4.73 -2.79 8.43
N LEU A 72 -3.68 -3.34 9.06
CA LEU A 72 -2.48 -3.81 8.34
C LEU A 72 -2.80 -5.03 7.45
N MET A 73 -3.69 -5.92 7.86
CA MET A 73 -4.17 -7.02 7.03
C MET A 73 -4.82 -6.51 5.75
N MET A 74 -5.75 -5.56 5.85
CA MET A 74 -6.41 -4.96 4.69
C MET A 74 -5.44 -4.16 3.82
N GLY A 75 -4.54 -3.38 4.42
CA GLY A 75 -3.50 -2.65 3.71
C GLY A 75 -2.56 -3.57 2.92
N SER A 76 -2.13 -4.68 3.53
CA SER A 76 -1.26 -5.65 2.87
C SER A 76 -1.95 -6.39 1.71
N PHE A 77 -3.24 -6.67 1.83
CA PHE A 77 -4.07 -7.20 0.75
C PHE A 77 -4.12 -6.21 -0.42
N PHE A 78 -4.47 -4.95 -0.14
CA PHE A 78 -4.59 -3.91 -1.15
C PHE A 78 -3.28 -3.71 -1.94
N VAL A 79 -2.16 -3.56 -1.24
CA VAL A 79 -0.84 -3.36 -1.87
C VAL A 79 -0.43 -4.54 -2.76
N ARG A 80 -0.80 -5.77 -2.38
CA ARG A 80 -0.45 -6.96 -3.17
C ARG A 80 -1.32 -7.17 -4.39
N MET A 81 -2.62 -6.85 -4.27
CA MET A 81 -3.57 -7.01 -5.37
C MET A 81 -3.50 -5.87 -6.37
N THR A 82 -3.12 -4.67 -5.93
CA THR A 82 -3.05 -3.49 -6.77
C THR A 82 -1.70 -3.42 -7.47
N THR A 83 -1.61 -4.03 -8.65
CA THR A 83 -0.42 -3.92 -9.50
C THR A 83 -0.52 -2.65 -10.36
N ILE A 84 0.60 -1.98 -10.64
CA ILE A 84 0.66 -0.72 -11.41
C ILE A 84 -0.15 -0.77 -12.72
N PRO A 85 -0.08 -1.83 -13.57
CA PRO A 85 -0.89 -1.91 -14.79
C PRO A 85 -2.39 -1.84 -14.56
N TYR A 86 -2.90 -2.41 -13.45
CA TYR A 86 -4.33 -2.34 -13.13
C TYR A 86 -4.76 -0.94 -12.72
N VAL A 87 -3.91 -0.21 -11.99
CA VAL A 87 -4.18 1.21 -11.65
C VAL A 87 -4.28 2.04 -12.92
N LEU A 88 -3.35 1.84 -13.87
CA LEU A 88 -3.35 2.56 -15.16
C LEU A 88 -4.63 2.29 -15.95
N SER A 89 -5.04 1.03 -16.05
CA SER A 89 -6.26 0.65 -16.76
C SER A 89 -7.51 1.21 -16.07
N ALA A 90 -7.55 1.23 -14.74
CA ALA A 90 -8.65 1.83 -13.99
C ALA A 90 -8.76 3.35 -14.25
N MET A 91 -7.62 4.06 -14.31
CA MET A 91 -7.60 5.50 -14.62
C MET A 91 -8.17 5.80 -16.01
N GLN A 92 -7.87 4.98 -17.02
CA GLN A 92 -8.42 5.12 -18.37
C GLN A 92 -9.94 4.90 -18.38
N HIS A 93 -10.45 3.92 -17.62
CA HIS A 93 -11.89 3.70 -17.49
C HIS A 93 -12.64 4.84 -16.77
N MET A 94 -11.97 5.57 -15.90
CA MET A 94 -12.55 6.72 -15.18
C MET A 94 -12.71 7.97 -16.07
N LYS A 95 -12.40 7.88 -17.38
CA LYS A 95 -12.49 9.01 -18.35
C LYS A 95 -11.68 10.23 -17.89
N ILE A 96 -10.54 10.02 -17.26
CA ILE A 96 -9.63 11.08 -16.89
C ILE A 96 -9.07 11.68 -18.20
N PRO A 97 -9.02 13.01 -18.36
CA PRO A 97 -8.49 13.62 -19.56
C PRO A 97 -7.06 13.16 -19.83
N ASP A 98 -6.74 12.85 -21.09
CA ASP A 98 -5.45 12.29 -21.50
C ASP A 98 -4.26 13.16 -21.08
N ALA A 99 -4.45 14.47 -21.05
CA ALA A 99 -3.45 15.43 -20.58
C ALA A 99 -2.98 15.17 -19.13
N ALA A 100 -3.84 14.59 -18.28
CA ALA A 100 -3.47 14.21 -16.91
C ALA A 100 -3.14 12.73 -16.80
N ALA A 101 -3.82 11.85 -17.53
CA ALA A 101 -3.62 10.41 -17.47
C ALA A 101 -2.22 10.01 -17.95
N VAL A 102 -1.75 10.56 -19.06
CA VAL A 102 -0.46 10.21 -19.67
C VAL A 102 0.73 10.51 -18.78
N PRO A 103 0.90 11.71 -18.19
CA PRO A 103 2.00 11.97 -17.26
C PRO A 103 1.99 11.05 -16.05
N ILE A 104 0.82 10.75 -15.48
CA ILE A 104 0.69 9.86 -14.33
C ILE A 104 1.06 8.41 -14.71
N MET A 105 0.62 7.94 -15.89
CA MET A 105 1.00 6.62 -16.39
C MET A 105 2.51 6.50 -16.57
N VAL A 106 3.13 7.50 -17.16
CA VAL A 106 4.58 7.56 -17.34
C VAL A 106 5.28 7.56 -15.98
N ALA A 107 4.86 8.42 -15.04
CA ALA A 107 5.43 8.49 -13.71
C ALA A 107 5.36 7.15 -12.95
N LEU A 108 4.19 6.49 -12.95
CA LEU A 108 4.01 5.18 -12.31
C LEU A 108 4.86 4.08 -12.94
N ARG A 109 5.06 4.11 -14.27
CA ARG A 109 5.92 3.17 -14.98
C ARG A 109 7.40 3.38 -14.64
N PHE A 110 7.82 4.64 -14.46
CA PHE A 110 9.20 4.98 -14.14
C PHE A 110 9.55 4.83 -12.66
N PHE A 111 8.57 4.75 -11.78
CA PHE A 111 8.80 4.60 -10.34
C PHE A 111 9.71 3.41 -9.97
N PRO A 112 9.53 2.19 -10.53
CA PRO A 112 10.46 1.09 -10.30
C PRO A 112 11.86 1.40 -10.79
N THR A 113 11.99 2.03 -11.97
CA THR A 113 13.28 2.38 -12.57
C THR A 113 14.06 3.38 -11.72
N ILE A 114 13.38 4.40 -11.17
CA ILE A 114 14.00 5.37 -10.25
C ILE A 114 14.58 4.67 -9.01
N ARG A 115 13.89 3.65 -8.51
CA ARG A 115 14.39 2.86 -7.38
C ARG A 115 15.69 2.11 -7.72
N GLU A 116 15.76 1.50 -8.90
CA GLU A 116 16.97 0.83 -9.39
C GLU A 116 18.12 1.82 -9.62
N ASP A 117 17.80 2.99 -10.18
CA ASP A 117 18.73 4.07 -10.37
C ASP A 117 19.32 4.59 -9.05
N TYR A 118 18.46 4.72 -8.03
CA TYR A 118 18.91 5.10 -6.69
C TYR A 118 19.89 4.07 -6.09
N HIS A 119 19.63 2.77 -6.27
CA HIS A 119 20.55 1.72 -5.82
C HIS A 119 21.89 1.78 -6.55
N SER A 120 21.86 1.92 -7.88
CA SER A 120 23.06 2.03 -8.71
C SER A 120 23.89 3.28 -8.36
N LEU A 121 23.23 4.40 -8.09
CA LEU A 121 23.88 5.62 -7.64
C LEU A 121 24.54 5.44 -6.26
N LYS A 122 23.83 4.80 -5.32
CA LYS A 122 24.37 4.51 -3.99
C LYS A 122 25.64 3.65 -4.08
N ASP A 123 25.66 2.64 -4.94
CA ASP A 123 26.82 1.79 -5.16
C ASP A 123 27.97 2.57 -5.78
N SER A 124 27.69 3.45 -6.75
CA SER A 124 28.69 4.34 -7.36
C SER A 124 29.32 5.31 -6.34
N LEU A 125 28.50 5.87 -5.44
CA LEU A 125 29.00 6.75 -4.37
C LEU A 125 29.83 5.97 -3.34
N ARG A 126 29.48 4.71 -3.08
CA ARG A 126 30.26 3.84 -2.20
C ARG A 126 31.66 3.55 -2.77
N ILE A 127 31.77 3.32 -4.08
CA ILE A 127 33.07 3.15 -4.76
C ILE A 127 33.92 4.40 -4.64
N ARG A 128 33.29 5.59 -4.73
CA ARG A 128 33.96 6.90 -4.55
C ARG A 128 34.29 7.23 -3.09
N LYS A 129 34.09 6.28 -2.16
CA LYS A 129 34.29 6.45 -0.71
C LYS A 129 33.45 7.57 -0.09
N VAL A 130 32.35 7.97 -0.72
CA VAL A 130 31.37 8.86 -0.14
C VAL A 130 30.44 8.03 0.75
N SER A 131 30.59 8.17 2.06
CA SER A 131 29.77 7.42 3.02
C SER A 131 28.40 8.08 3.13
N LEU A 132 27.33 7.33 2.80
CA LEU A 132 25.93 7.72 3.00
C LEU A 132 25.47 7.36 4.43
N SER A 133 26.28 7.68 5.43
CA SER A 133 25.90 7.45 6.84
C SER A 133 24.85 8.45 7.29
N PRO A 134 23.85 8.05 8.11
CA PRO A 134 22.89 8.97 8.71
C PRO A 134 23.55 10.13 9.45
N LEU A 135 24.73 9.89 10.02
CA LEU A 135 25.51 10.92 10.73
C LEU A 135 26.00 12.02 9.77
N GLN A 136 26.43 11.66 8.55
CA GLN A 136 26.89 12.62 7.54
C GLN A 136 25.72 13.43 6.94
N PHE A 137 24.51 12.85 6.90
CA PHE A 137 23.29 13.58 6.55
C PHE A 137 22.99 14.71 7.56
N ILE A 138 23.27 14.48 8.85
CA ILE A 138 23.05 15.49 9.88
C ILE A 138 24.14 16.57 9.87
N ILE A 139 25.40 16.18 9.64
CA ILE A 139 26.56 17.11 9.68
C ILE A 139 26.66 17.96 8.41
N HIS A 140 26.41 17.35 7.23
CA HIS A 140 26.52 18.02 5.94
C HIS A 140 25.31 17.75 5.04
N PRO A 141 24.10 18.23 5.41
CA PRO A 141 22.87 17.88 4.68
C PRO A 141 22.90 18.36 3.22
N VAL A 142 23.42 19.57 2.97
CA VAL A 142 23.46 20.17 1.61
C VAL A 142 24.32 19.33 0.67
N ARG A 143 25.52 18.93 1.07
CA ARG A 143 26.40 18.10 0.26
C ARG A 143 25.80 16.72 -0.03
N MET A 144 25.10 16.13 0.94
CA MET A 144 24.44 14.82 0.75
C MET A 144 23.29 14.90 -0.25
N VAL A 145 22.49 15.96 -0.17
CA VAL A 145 21.43 16.22 -1.14
C VAL A 145 22.04 16.44 -2.53
N GLU A 146 23.11 17.21 -2.66
CA GLU A 146 23.79 17.45 -3.92
C GLU A 146 24.33 16.15 -4.55
N TYR A 147 25.01 15.30 -3.78
CA TYR A 147 25.54 14.03 -4.28
C TYR A 147 24.48 13.01 -4.72
N LEU A 148 23.27 13.06 -4.12
CA LEU A 148 22.16 12.18 -4.47
C LEU A 148 21.24 12.81 -5.50
N PHE A 149 20.85 14.06 -5.29
CA PHE A 149 19.77 14.69 -6.05
C PHE A 149 20.21 15.14 -7.44
N VAL A 150 21.41 15.73 -7.55
CA VAL A 150 21.90 16.24 -8.84
C VAL A 150 22.05 15.13 -9.89
N PRO A 151 22.69 13.97 -9.61
CA PRO A 151 22.78 12.90 -10.59
C PRO A 151 21.42 12.30 -10.97
N ILE A 152 20.50 12.17 -10.02
CA ILE A 152 19.15 11.66 -10.29
C ILE A 152 18.38 12.64 -11.18
N LEU A 153 18.46 13.94 -10.90
CA LEU A 153 17.82 14.97 -11.72
C LEU A 153 18.37 14.97 -13.15
N MET A 154 19.69 14.97 -13.31
CA MET A 154 20.33 14.97 -14.63
C MET A 154 19.95 13.74 -15.44
N LYS A 155 19.89 12.57 -14.80
CA LYS A 155 19.42 11.35 -15.44
C LYS A 155 17.95 11.43 -15.81
N SER A 156 17.09 11.95 -14.92
CA SER A 156 15.66 12.10 -15.16
C SER A 156 15.38 13.07 -16.32
N LEU A 157 16.11 14.18 -16.40
CA LEU A 157 15.98 15.12 -17.52
C LEU A 157 16.34 14.45 -18.85
N ARG A 158 17.48 13.77 -18.91
CA ARG A 158 17.88 13.03 -20.12
C ARG A 158 16.85 11.98 -20.53
N THR A 159 16.36 11.20 -19.57
CA THR A 159 15.32 10.18 -19.84
C THR A 159 14.03 10.84 -20.32
N SER A 160 13.66 11.99 -19.78
CA SER A 160 12.49 12.76 -20.23
C SER A 160 12.62 13.22 -21.66
N ASP A 161 13.79 13.76 -22.05
CA ASP A 161 14.05 14.21 -23.42
C ASP A 161 14.02 13.04 -24.41
N GLU A 162 14.63 11.90 -24.07
CA GLU A 162 14.63 10.68 -24.87
C GLU A 162 13.20 10.12 -25.05
N LEU A 163 12.40 10.15 -23.99
CA LEU A 163 10.99 9.72 -24.05
C LEU A 163 10.15 10.66 -24.91
N ALA A 164 10.32 11.98 -24.75
CA ALA A 164 9.60 12.95 -25.54
C ALA A 164 9.94 12.79 -27.04
N ALA A 165 11.23 12.66 -27.38
CA ALA A 165 11.66 12.43 -28.75
C ALA A 165 11.10 11.11 -29.33
N SER A 166 11.12 10.03 -28.55
CA SER A 166 10.55 8.74 -28.94
C SER A 166 9.02 8.79 -29.09
N ALA A 167 8.32 9.51 -28.24
CA ALA A 167 6.87 9.67 -28.33
C ALA A 167 6.47 10.46 -29.57
N LEU A 168 7.16 11.56 -29.84
CA LEU A 168 6.92 12.39 -31.04
C LEU A 168 7.20 11.60 -32.32
N SER A 169 8.29 10.84 -32.38
CA SER A 169 8.62 10.02 -33.56
C SER A 169 7.62 8.91 -33.84
N ARG A 170 6.89 8.46 -32.81
CA ARG A 170 5.77 7.50 -32.92
C ARG A 170 4.42 8.13 -33.22
N GLY A 171 4.37 9.46 -33.44
CA GLY A 171 3.13 10.17 -33.78
C GLY A 171 2.16 10.32 -32.59
N PHE A 172 2.66 10.37 -31.37
CA PHE A 172 1.84 10.49 -30.17
C PHE A 172 0.89 11.69 -30.18
N GLU A 173 1.24 12.72 -30.91
CA GLU A 173 0.43 13.93 -31.07
C GLU A 173 -0.89 13.72 -31.86
N HIS A 174 -0.96 12.65 -32.68
CA HIS A 174 -2.09 12.33 -33.55
C HIS A 174 -2.92 11.13 -33.06
N MET A 175 -2.74 10.68 -31.83
CA MET A 175 -3.46 9.52 -31.29
C MET A 175 -4.89 9.89 -30.89
N ASN A 176 -5.82 9.75 -31.80
CA ASN A 176 -7.27 9.90 -31.52
C ASN A 176 -7.88 8.67 -30.82
N GLU A 177 -7.24 7.50 -30.87
CA GLU A 177 -7.73 6.27 -30.25
C GLU A 177 -6.59 5.52 -29.54
N GLN A 178 -6.63 5.53 -28.22
CA GLN A 178 -5.68 4.73 -27.41
C GLN A 178 -6.24 3.32 -27.19
N THR A 179 -5.48 2.30 -27.56
CA THR A 179 -5.83 0.91 -27.27
C THR A 179 -5.32 0.51 -25.88
N ILE A 180 -6.22 0.00 -25.06
CA ILE A 180 -5.90 -0.47 -23.70
C ILE A 180 -5.26 -1.86 -23.79
N LEU A 181 -4.01 -1.99 -23.40
CA LEU A 181 -3.28 -3.28 -23.44
C LEU A 181 -3.82 -4.29 -22.42
N TYR A 182 -4.32 -3.81 -21.27
CA TYR A 182 -4.90 -4.62 -20.20
C TYR A 182 -6.34 -4.16 -19.92
N PRO A 183 -7.33 -4.61 -20.70
CA PRO A 183 -8.72 -4.22 -20.46
C PRO A 183 -9.19 -4.81 -19.13
N LEU A 184 -9.55 -3.95 -18.17
CA LEU A 184 -10.23 -4.37 -16.96
C LEU A 184 -11.67 -4.73 -17.31
N LYS A 185 -12.02 -6.00 -17.21
CA LYS A 185 -13.41 -6.47 -17.29
C LYS A 185 -13.86 -6.81 -15.87
N LEU A 186 -14.79 -6.02 -15.35
CA LEU A 186 -15.47 -6.37 -14.11
C LEU A 186 -16.30 -7.62 -14.35
N ASN A 187 -16.01 -8.67 -13.59
CA ASN A 187 -16.76 -9.91 -13.64
C ASN A 187 -17.97 -9.83 -12.71
N ALA A 188 -19.01 -10.63 -12.96
CA ALA A 188 -20.17 -10.71 -12.08
C ALA A 188 -19.79 -11.04 -10.63
N LEU A 189 -18.72 -11.81 -10.44
CA LEU A 189 -18.14 -12.13 -9.13
C LEU A 189 -17.63 -10.88 -8.38
N ASP A 190 -17.06 -9.90 -9.09
CA ASP A 190 -16.52 -8.68 -8.47
C ASP A 190 -17.66 -7.82 -7.90
N TYR A 191 -18.79 -7.74 -8.62
CA TYR A 191 -20.00 -7.07 -8.13
C TYR A 191 -20.61 -7.80 -6.93
N LEU A 192 -20.60 -9.12 -6.94
CA LEU A 192 -21.12 -9.92 -5.84
C LEU A 192 -20.26 -9.78 -4.59
N ILE A 193 -18.94 -9.80 -4.71
CA ILE A 193 -18.00 -9.57 -3.62
C ILE A 193 -18.15 -8.14 -3.07
N GLY A 194 -18.27 -7.14 -3.96
CA GLY A 194 -18.48 -5.74 -3.59
C GLY A 194 -19.81 -5.55 -2.82
N ALA A 195 -20.91 -6.11 -3.31
CA ALA A 195 -22.19 -6.05 -2.65
C ALA A 195 -22.19 -6.76 -1.29
N LEU A 196 -21.55 -7.92 -1.20
CA LEU A 196 -21.47 -8.70 0.05
C LEU A 196 -20.60 -7.96 1.08
N SER A 197 -19.50 -7.32 0.67
CA SER A 197 -18.67 -6.53 1.58
C SER A 197 -19.37 -5.28 2.10
N THR A 198 -20.10 -4.56 1.24
CA THR A 198 -20.89 -3.39 1.65
C THR A 198 -22.04 -3.79 2.59
N LEU A 199 -22.69 -4.93 2.36
CA LEU A 199 -23.76 -5.45 3.21
C LEU A 199 -23.22 -5.85 4.60
N ILE A 200 -22.04 -6.49 4.66
CA ILE A 200 -21.39 -6.83 5.93
C ILE A 200 -21.03 -5.55 6.70
N VAL A 201 -20.46 -4.54 6.06
CA VAL A 201 -20.12 -3.27 6.70
C VAL A 201 -21.37 -2.56 7.23
N ALA A 202 -22.44 -2.51 6.44
CA ALA A 202 -23.73 -1.92 6.84
C ALA A 202 -24.35 -2.66 8.02
N ALA A 203 -24.33 -4.00 8.02
CA ALA A 203 -24.84 -4.82 9.12
C ALA A 203 -24.02 -4.60 10.41
N LEU A 204 -22.71 -4.52 10.32
CA LEU A 204 -21.83 -4.22 11.44
C LEU A 204 -22.10 -2.82 12.02
N PHE A 205 -22.31 -1.84 11.15
CA PHE A 205 -22.63 -0.48 11.55
C PHE A 205 -23.99 -0.42 12.27
N TYR A 206 -24.98 -1.14 11.75
CA TYR A 206 -26.30 -1.25 12.39
C TYR A 206 -26.25 -1.92 13.76
N LEU A 207 -25.48 -3.00 13.91
CA LEU A 207 -25.26 -3.69 15.18
C LEU A 207 -24.49 -2.85 16.20
N GLN A 208 -23.64 -1.94 15.74
CA GLN A 208 -22.88 -1.05 16.62
C GLN A 208 -23.72 0.12 17.13
N TYR A 209 -24.72 0.55 16.36
CA TYR A 209 -25.57 1.69 16.70
C TYR A 209 -26.77 1.30 17.57
N LYS A 210 -27.19 0.04 17.56
CA LYS A 210 -28.24 -0.50 18.41
C LYS A 210 -27.66 -1.04 19.73
#